data_7d20d88ea8205a5663932c82bee36b7f
#
_entry.id   7d20d88ea8205a5663932c82bee36b7f
#
_cell.length_a   1.000
_cell.length_b   1.000
_cell.length_c   1.000
_cell.angle_alpha   90.00
_cell.angle_beta   90.00
_cell.angle_gamma   90.00
#
_symmetry.space_group_name_H-M   'P 1'
#
loop_
_entity.id
_entity.type
_entity.pdbx_description
1 polymer ?
#
loop_
_entity_poly.entity_id
_entity_poly.type
_entity_poly.pdbx_seq_one_letter_code
_entity_poly.pdbx_strand_id
1 'polypeptide(L)'
;ADPPVLLMDEPFSAVDPVVRKGLQDELLRLQDELGKTVVFVTHDIDEAIKLGTMVAVLREGGRLAQYAPPAELLSNPADAFVEDFLGADRGIRRLSFFTSDALELTTDAVVPADAPAERLAAVEAPYLLVTDADGRPLGWRERGSDDGRLLSYGRPFRPGVDSLRAALDCAVLSPTGWAVAVDADGKVTGVVSQQTIGEAVRAAHTEAEPDTAPAPDADPGSEATRGEDEKAAG
;
A
#
# COMPACT_ATOMS: atom_id res chain seq x y z
N ALA A 1 -29.73 14.69 18.45
CA ALA A 1 -28.45 14.95 19.13
C ALA A 1 -27.35 14.93 18.07
N ASP A 2 -26.43 15.87 18.13
CA ASP A 2 -25.27 15.94 17.24
C ASP A 2 -23.99 15.70 18.08
N PRO A 3 -23.65 14.42 18.40
CA PRO A 3 -22.54 14.11 19.27
C PRO A 3 -21.20 14.45 18.60
N PRO A 4 -20.21 14.94 19.36
CA PRO A 4 -18.87 15.23 18.82
C PRO A 4 -18.04 13.95 18.55
N VAL A 5 -18.42 12.81 19.18
CA VAL A 5 -17.74 11.52 19.06
C VAL A 5 -18.76 10.44 18.73
N LEU A 6 -18.44 9.62 17.75
CA LEU A 6 -19.19 8.42 17.38
C LEU A 6 -18.41 7.18 17.82
N LEU A 7 -19.09 6.24 18.49
CA LEU A 7 -18.53 4.95 18.85
C LEU A 7 -19.19 3.86 18.00
N MET A 8 -18.36 3.07 17.32
CA MET A 8 -18.80 1.96 16.48
C MET A 8 -18.08 0.68 16.93
N ASP A 9 -18.86 -0.33 17.27
CA ASP A 9 -18.35 -1.63 17.70
C ASP A 9 -18.73 -2.67 16.64
N GLU A 10 -17.71 -3.22 15.95
CA GLU A 10 -17.84 -4.24 14.91
C GLU A 10 -18.91 -3.93 13.82
N PRO A 11 -19.01 -2.70 13.28
CA PRO A 11 -20.16 -2.31 12.45
C PRO A 11 -20.27 -3.07 11.13
N PHE A 12 -19.18 -3.69 10.67
CA PHE A 12 -19.15 -4.42 9.39
C PHE A 12 -19.07 -5.95 9.56
N SER A 13 -19.03 -6.48 10.78
CA SER A 13 -18.83 -7.91 11.04
C SER A 13 -19.87 -8.83 10.39
N ALA A 14 -21.12 -8.38 10.30
CA ALA A 14 -22.24 -9.12 9.70
C ALA A 14 -22.56 -8.71 8.25
N VAL A 15 -21.69 -7.92 7.61
CA VAL A 15 -21.92 -7.40 6.26
C VAL A 15 -21.20 -8.27 5.21
N ASP A 16 -21.89 -8.53 4.09
CA ASP A 16 -21.31 -9.21 2.93
C ASP A 16 -20.04 -8.51 2.44
N PRO A 17 -18.96 -9.24 2.11
CA PRO A 17 -17.67 -8.65 1.73
C PRO A 17 -17.74 -7.66 0.53
N VAL A 18 -18.64 -7.90 -0.44
CA VAL A 18 -18.77 -7.01 -1.60
C VAL A 18 -19.40 -5.67 -1.19
N VAL A 19 -20.44 -5.74 -0.36
CA VAL A 19 -21.15 -4.55 0.16
C VAL A 19 -20.29 -3.81 1.18
N ARG A 20 -19.56 -4.55 2.04
CA ARG A 20 -18.69 -4.01 3.09
C ARG A 20 -17.71 -2.95 2.55
N LYS A 21 -17.03 -3.25 1.43
CA LYS A 21 -16.08 -2.31 0.84
C LYS A 21 -16.74 -0.96 0.48
N GLY A 22 -17.92 -1.00 -0.14
CA GLY A 22 -18.67 0.22 -0.49
C GLY A 22 -19.10 1.02 0.73
N LEU A 23 -19.52 0.34 1.81
CA LEU A 23 -19.90 1.00 3.07
C LEU A 23 -18.70 1.62 3.79
N GLN A 24 -17.54 0.99 3.74
CA GLN A 24 -16.29 1.55 4.27
C GLN A 24 -15.89 2.82 3.51
N ASP A 25 -15.97 2.81 2.18
CA ASP A 25 -15.66 3.97 1.35
C ASP A 25 -16.64 5.13 1.64
N GLU A 26 -17.92 4.81 1.86
CA GLU A 26 -18.93 5.79 2.25
C GLU A 26 -18.69 6.35 3.66
N LEU A 27 -18.24 5.52 4.61
CA LEU A 27 -17.88 5.97 5.95
C LEU A 27 -16.74 6.98 5.92
N LEU A 28 -15.69 6.73 5.13
CA LEU A 28 -14.57 7.65 4.96
C LEU A 28 -15.05 9.00 4.37
N ARG A 29 -15.91 8.96 3.35
CA ARG A 29 -16.49 10.16 2.76
C ARG A 29 -17.32 10.96 3.77
N LEU A 30 -18.14 10.29 4.56
CA LEU A 30 -18.95 10.93 5.60
C LEU A 30 -18.09 11.51 6.73
N GLN A 31 -17.00 10.84 7.10
CA GLN A 31 -16.07 11.33 8.12
C GLN A 31 -15.42 12.64 7.68
N ASP A 32 -14.96 12.72 6.42
CA ASP A 32 -14.39 13.93 5.83
C ASP A 32 -15.40 15.09 5.79
N GLU A 33 -16.66 14.79 5.45
CA GLU A 33 -17.72 15.82 5.38
C GLU A 33 -18.15 16.32 6.76
N LEU A 34 -18.24 15.42 7.76
CA LEU A 34 -18.77 15.75 9.07
C LEU A 34 -17.70 16.26 10.05
N GLY A 35 -16.41 15.97 9.80
CA GLY A 35 -15.29 16.37 10.65
C GLY A 35 -15.39 15.87 12.10
N LYS A 36 -16.03 14.69 12.33
CA LYS A 36 -16.25 14.12 13.66
C LYS A 36 -15.18 13.12 14.02
N THR A 37 -14.92 13.01 15.32
CA THR A 37 -14.10 11.92 15.84
C THR A 37 -14.92 10.63 15.86
N VAL A 38 -14.40 9.59 15.19
CA VAL A 38 -14.97 8.23 15.18
C VAL A 38 -14.01 7.32 15.94
N VAL A 39 -14.52 6.63 16.96
CA VAL A 39 -13.84 5.51 17.62
C VAL A 39 -14.47 4.23 17.07
N PHE A 40 -13.66 3.46 16.37
CA PHE A 40 -14.07 2.27 15.64
C PHE A 40 -13.38 1.05 16.23
N VAL A 41 -14.16 0.05 16.68
CA VAL A 41 -13.64 -1.22 17.19
C VAL A 41 -13.86 -2.29 16.14
N THR A 42 -12.81 -3.02 15.80
CA THR A 42 -12.86 -4.15 14.87
C THR A 42 -11.79 -5.18 15.23
N HIS A 43 -12.02 -6.44 14.89
CA HIS A 43 -11.02 -7.50 14.89
C HIS A 43 -10.33 -7.67 13.52
N ASP A 44 -10.78 -6.94 12.50
CA ASP A 44 -10.23 -6.99 11.15
C ASP A 44 -9.15 -5.92 10.99
N ILE A 45 -7.91 -6.37 10.85
CA ILE A 45 -6.76 -5.48 10.70
C ILE A 45 -6.83 -4.67 9.41
N ASP A 46 -7.40 -5.21 8.32
CA ASP A 46 -7.54 -4.48 7.07
C ASP A 46 -8.53 -3.32 7.20
N GLU A 47 -9.58 -3.48 8.01
CA GLU A 47 -10.50 -2.40 8.34
C GLU A 47 -9.80 -1.32 9.17
N ALA A 48 -9.06 -1.71 10.20
CA ALA A 48 -8.32 -0.76 11.05
C ALA A 48 -7.30 0.05 10.24
N ILE A 49 -6.57 -0.61 9.33
CA ILE A 49 -5.59 0.03 8.45
C ILE A 49 -6.25 0.97 7.44
N LYS A 50 -7.39 0.57 6.87
CA LYS A 50 -8.09 1.34 5.85
C LYS A 50 -8.80 2.58 6.41
N LEU A 51 -9.45 2.42 7.58
CA LEU A 51 -10.37 3.42 8.13
C LEU A 51 -9.72 4.31 9.21
N GLY A 52 -8.69 3.80 9.90
CA GLY A 52 -8.08 4.48 11.03
C GLY A 52 -7.04 5.51 10.60
N THR A 53 -7.10 6.72 11.17
CA THR A 53 -5.96 7.65 11.17
C THR A 53 -4.95 7.29 12.24
N MET A 54 -5.43 6.70 13.34
CA MET A 54 -4.63 6.10 14.42
C MET A 54 -5.20 4.73 14.76
N VAL A 55 -4.35 3.76 15.05
CA VAL A 55 -4.74 2.40 15.42
C VAL A 55 -4.18 2.05 16.80
N ALA A 56 -5.05 1.58 17.68
CA ALA A 56 -4.68 1.03 18.98
C ALA A 56 -4.80 -0.51 18.92
N VAL A 57 -3.69 -1.22 19.01
CA VAL A 57 -3.65 -2.68 19.12
C VAL A 57 -3.73 -3.05 20.59
N LEU A 58 -4.74 -3.85 20.95
CA LEU A 58 -4.98 -4.27 22.32
C LEU A 58 -4.69 -5.77 22.49
N ARG A 59 -4.04 -6.11 23.60
CA ARG A 59 -3.89 -7.50 24.06
C ARG A 59 -5.09 -7.93 24.88
N GLU A 60 -5.15 -9.21 25.17
CA GLU A 60 -6.10 -9.77 26.11
C GLU A 60 -6.13 -8.98 27.43
N GLY A 61 -7.34 -8.73 27.96
CA GLY A 61 -7.56 -7.89 29.11
C GLY A 61 -7.49 -6.39 28.84
N GLY A 62 -7.56 -5.95 27.58
CA GLY A 62 -7.62 -4.54 27.20
C GLY A 62 -6.31 -3.77 27.35
N ARG A 63 -5.16 -4.44 27.48
CA ARG A 63 -3.86 -3.79 27.60
C ARG A 63 -3.37 -3.31 26.25
N LEU A 64 -3.03 -2.01 26.16
CA LEU A 64 -2.47 -1.41 24.96
C LEU A 64 -1.11 -2.04 24.62
N ALA A 65 -0.99 -2.58 23.41
CA ALA A 65 0.27 -3.10 22.87
C ALA A 65 1.00 -2.04 22.04
N GLN A 66 0.27 -1.36 21.16
CA GLN A 66 0.83 -0.27 20.35
C GLN A 66 -0.30 0.72 19.97
N TYR A 67 0.07 2.00 19.83
CA TYR A 67 -0.78 3.07 19.34
C TYR A 67 0.00 3.89 18.34
N ALA A 68 -0.34 3.80 17.07
CA ALA A 68 0.40 4.43 15.99
C ALA A 68 -0.48 4.65 14.75
N PRO A 69 -0.09 5.52 13.80
CA PRO A 69 -0.67 5.55 12.48
C PRO A 69 -0.51 4.20 11.76
N PRO A 70 -1.44 3.81 10.86
CA PRO A 70 -1.37 2.52 10.17
C PRO A 70 -0.04 2.25 9.46
N ALA A 71 0.53 3.25 8.78
CA ALA A 71 1.81 3.11 8.07
C ALA A 71 2.97 2.79 9.03
N GLU A 72 3.02 3.44 10.20
CA GLU A 72 4.02 3.19 11.23
C GLU A 72 3.80 1.82 11.90
N LEU A 73 2.55 1.48 12.21
CA LEU A 73 2.20 0.17 12.76
C LEU A 73 2.71 -0.99 11.87
N LEU A 74 2.53 -0.87 10.56
CA LEU A 74 2.99 -1.88 9.59
C LEU A 74 4.52 -1.90 9.43
N SER A 75 5.19 -0.77 9.61
CA SER A 75 6.64 -0.65 9.43
C SER A 75 7.40 -1.10 10.68
N ASN A 76 6.95 -0.66 11.85
CA ASN A 76 7.64 -0.76 13.12
C ASN A 76 6.72 -1.36 14.19
N PRO A 77 6.39 -2.67 14.12
CA PRO A 77 5.63 -3.32 15.18
C PRO A 77 6.42 -3.28 16.50
N ALA A 78 5.76 -2.91 17.60
CA ALA A 78 6.39 -2.71 18.89
C ALA A 78 7.00 -3.99 19.48
N ASP A 79 6.46 -5.15 19.12
CA ASP A 79 6.93 -6.46 19.58
C ASP A 79 6.37 -7.60 18.71
N ALA A 80 6.80 -8.84 18.99
CA ALA A 80 6.40 -10.03 18.26
C ALA A 80 4.87 -10.27 18.28
N PHE A 81 4.17 -9.89 19.34
CA PHE A 81 2.71 -10.01 19.38
C PHE A 81 2.05 -9.12 18.34
N VAL A 82 2.47 -7.87 18.22
CA VAL A 82 1.94 -6.93 17.22
C VAL A 82 2.33 -7.40 15.82
N GLU A 83 3.56 -7.88 15.64
CA GLU A 83 4.02 -8.44 14.36
C GLU A 83 3.17 -9.63 13.90
N ASP A 84 2.91 -10.59 14.79
CA ASP A 84 2.07 -11.76 14.52
C ASP A 84 0.61 -11.35 14.22
N PHE A 85 0.09 -10.37 14.98
CA PHE A 85 -1.26 -9.82 14.79
C PHE A 85 -1.43 -9.16 13.42
N LEU A 86 -0.43 -8.41 12.95
CA LEU A 86 -0.42 -7.77 11.64
C LEU A 86 -0.33 -8.77 10.48
N GLY A 87 0.27 -9.93 10.72
CA GLY A 87 0.44 -11.01 9.76
C GLY A 87 1.61 -10.82 8.79
N ALA A 88 1.94 -11.90 8.08
CA ALA A 88 3.12 -11.97 7.19
C ALA A 88 3.01 -11.05 5.95
N ASP A 89 1.81 -10.62 5.58
CA ASP A 89 1.54 -9.77 4.42
C ASP A 89 1.59 -8.26 4.74
N ARG A 90 2.03 -7.87 5.95
CA ARG A 90 2.17 -6.46 6.38
C ARG A 90 2.96 -5.60 5.39
N GLY A 91 4.01 -6.16 4.78
CA GLY A 91 4.80 -5.46 3.78
C GLY A 91 4.00 -5.08 2.54
N ILE A 92 3.14 -5.98 2.06
CA ILE A 92 2.26 -5.72 0.91
C ILE A 92 1.14 -4.73 1.29
N ARG A 93 0.58 -4.83 2.50
CA ARG A 93 -0.41 -3.87 3.01
C ARG A 93 0.16 -2.46 3.08
N ARG A 94 1.42 -2.33 3.49
CA ARG A 94 2.13 -1.05 3.55
C ARG A 94 2.17 -0.33 2.20
N LEU A 95 2.24 -1.06 1.08
CA LEU A 95 2.25 -0.46 -0.26
C LEU A 95 0.98 0.35 -0.59
N SER A 96 -0.08 0.19 0.18
CA SER A 96 -1.30 1.00 0.04
C SER A 96 -1.12 2.47 0.47
N PHE A 97 -0.05 2.78 1.22
CA PHE A 97 0.28 4.13 1.68
C PHE A 97 1.27 4.87 0.79
N PHE A 98 1.81 4.20 -0.24
CA PHE A 98 2.68 4.83 -1.22
C PHE A 98 1.88 5.09 -2.50
N THR A 99 2.02 6.28 -3.05
CA THR A 99 1.40 6.64 -4.33
C THR A 99 2.15 6.01 -5.50
N SER A 100 1.48 5.83 -6.62
CA SER A 100 2.06 5.27 -7.83
C SER A 100 2.61 6.33 -8.81
N ASP A 101 2.67 7.60 -8.39
CA ASP A 101 3.13 8.73 -9.20
C ASP A 101 4.64 8.68 -9.52
N ALA A 102 5.43 8.09 -8.62
CA ALA A 102 6.87 7.90 -8.81
C ALA A 102 7.23 6.75 -9.78
N LEU A 103 6.24 5.99 -10.30
CA LEU A 103 6.52 4.90 -11.22
C LEU A 103 6.97 5.42 -12.58
N GLU A 104 8.12 4.95 -13.05
CA GLU A 104 8.61 5.21 -14.41
C GLU A 104 7.76 4.40 -15.41
N LEU A 105 6.95 5.11 -16.16
CA LEU A 105 6.11 4.53 -17.21
C LEU A 105 6.85 4.58 -18.55
N THR A 106 6.70 3.51 -19.36
CA THR A 106 7.16 3.53 -20.75
C THR A 106 5.98 3.48 -21.71
N THR A 107 6.13 4.14 -22.86
CA THR A 107 5.18 4.07 -23.99
C THR A 107 5.73 3.27 -25.15
N ASP A 108 6.93 2.72 -25.06
CA ASP A 108 7.62 2.03 -26.17
C ASP A 108 6.83 0.80 -26.65
N ALA A 109 6.14 0.13 -25.73
CA ALA A 109 5.30 -1.03 -26.02
C ALA A 109 3.83 -0.68 -26.35
N VAL A 110 3.48 0.61 -26.46
CA VAL A 110 2.11 1.05 -26.74
C VAL A 110 1.96 1.37 -28.23
N VAL A 111 1.00 0.72 -28.88
CA VAL A 111 0.77 0.86 -30.33
C VAL A 111 -0.72 1.03 -30.63
N PRO A 112 -1.11 1.89 -31.58
CA PRO A 112 -2.50 1.96 -32.04
C PRO A 112 -2.87 0.71 -32.85
N ALA A 113 -4.16 0.37 -32.89
CA ALA A 113 -4.65 -0.82 -33.56
C ALA A 113 -4.37 -0.84 -35.08
N ASP A 114 -4.26 0.34 -35.68
CA ASP A 114 -3.95 0.58 -37.09
C ASP A 114 -2.46 0.79 -37.37
N ALA A 115 -1.58 0.51 -36.37
CA ALA A 115 -0.14 0.69 -36.55
C ALA A 115 0.41 -0.13 -37.72
N PRO A 116 1.29 0.48 -38.55
CA PRO A 116 1.91 -0.25 -39.66
C PRO A 116 2.84 -1.35 -39.16
N ALA A 117 3.00 -2.42 -39.94
CA ALA A 117 3.81 -3.58 -39.58
C ALA A 117 5.25 -3.23 -39.23
N GLU A 118 5.81 -2.19 -39.85
CA GLU A 118 7.17 -1.68 -39.52
C GLU A 118 7.28 -1.18 -38.07
N ARG A 119 6.24 -0.47 -37.61
CA ARG A 119 6.19 0.03 -36.21
C ARG A 119 6.02 -1.13 -35.22
N LEU A 120 5.21 -2.13 -35.55
CA LEU A 120 5.05 -3.34 -34.72
C LEU A 120 6.36 -4.13 -34.62
N ALA A 121 7.10 -4.24 -35.71
CA ALA A 121 8.40 -4.93 -35.75
C ALA A 121 9.51 -4.20 -35.00
N ALA A 122 9.44 -2.87 -34.90
CA ALA A 122 10.44 -2.03 -34.21
C ALA A 122 10.34 -2.11 -32.68
N VAL A 123 9.23 -2.58 -32.12
CA VAL A 123 9.07 -2.72 -30.66
C VAL A 123 9.82 -3.97 -30.20
N GLU A 124 10.76 -3.80 -29.27
CA GLU A 124 11.54 -4.93 -28.73
C GLU A 124 10.84 -5.71 -27.63
N ALA A 125 9.79 -5.14 -27.01
CA ALA A 125 9.04 -5.80 -25.95
C ALA A 125 8.35 -7.09 -26.41
N PRO A 126 8.22 -8.12 -25.57
CA PRO A 126 7.57 -9.39 -25.92
C PRO A 126 6.07 -9.24 -26.14
N TYR A 127 5.46 -8.21 -25.57
CA TYR A 127 4.04 -7.87 -25.71
C TYR A 127 3.87 -6.40 -26.06
N LEU A 128 2.89 -6.12 -26.89
CA LEU A 128 2.49 -4.76 -27.29
C LEU A 128 1.09 -4.47 -26.74
N LEU A 129 0.94 -3.35 -26.07
CA LEU A 129 -0.38 -2.85 -25.68
C LEU A 129 -1.03 -2.16 -26.89
N VAL A 130 -2.12 -2.72 -27.36
CA VAL A 130 -2.88 -2.18 -28.46
C VAL A 130 -3.93 -1.21 -27.94
N THR A 131 -4.02 -0.01 -28.54
CA THR A 131 -5.02 1.01 -28.21
C THR A 131 -5.97 1.25 -29.35
N ASP A 132 -7.18 1.74 -29.04
CA ASP A 132 -8.12 2.25 -30.03
C ASP A 132 -7.72 3.64 -30.55
N ALA A 133 -8.54 4.23 -31.42
CA ALA A 133 -8.34 5.55 -31.99
C ALA A 133 -8.37 6.69 -30.94
N ASP A 134 -9.03 6.47 -29.80
CA ASP A 134 -9.12 7.42 -28.69
C ASP A 134 -7.96 7.25 -27.69
N GLY A 135 -7.06 6.27 -27.89
CA GLY A 135 -5.93 5.94 -27.03
C GLY A 135 -6.31 5.07 -25.84
N ARG A 136 -7.48 4.43 -25.83
CA ARG A 136 -7.91 3.52 -24.79
C ARG A 136 -7.36 2.11 -25.00
N PRO A 137 -7.02 1.36 -23.95
CA PRO A 137 -6.45 0.03 -24.09
C PRO A 137 -7.47 -0.97 -24.62
N LEU A 138 -7.10 -1.76 -25.63
CA LEU A 138 -7.88 -2.86 -26.17
C LEU A 138 -7.41 -4.22 -25.64
N GLY A 139 -6.09 -4.41 -25.50
CA GLY A 139 -5.50 -5.65 -25.05
C GLY A 139 -4.04 -5.77 -25.42
N TRP A 140 -3.42 -6.86 -24.94
CA TRP A 140 -2.04 -7.19 -25.25
C TRP A 140 -1.96 -8.09 -26.48
N ARG A 141 -1.06 -7.78 -27.40
CA ARG A 141 -0.67 -8.63 -28.52
C ARG A 141 0.71 -9.20 -28.27
N GLU A 142 0.87 -10.50 -28.44
CA GLU A 142 2.18 -11.12 -28.38
C GLU A 142 2.96 -10.74 -29.65
N ARG A 143 4.24 -10.39 -29.45
CA ARG A 143 5.13 -10.00 -30.56
C ARG A 143 5.29 -11.17 -31.54
N GLY A 144 5.07 -10.91 -32.82
CA GLY A 144 5.20 -11.93 -33.88
C GLY A 144 3.99 -12.86 -34.01
N SER A 145 2.92 -12.65 -33.22
CA SER A 145 1.67 -13.38 -33.41
C SER A 145 0.84 -12.70 -34.50
N ASP A 146 0.44 -13.47 -35.51
CA ASP A 146 -0.40 -13.02 -36.63
C ASP A 146 -1.87 -13.45 -36.49
N ASP A 147 -2.24 -14.06 -35.35
CA ASP A 147 -3.59 -14.61 -35.14
C ASP A 147 -4.65 -13.54 -34.80
N GLY A 148 -4.25 -12.29 -34.68
CA GLY A 148 -5.14 -11.17 -34.34
C GLY A 148 -5.72 -11.22 -32.93
N ARG A 149 -5.31 -12.19 -32.10
CA ARG A 149 -5.81 -12.37 -30.76
C ARG A 149 -5.18 -11.35 -29.79
N LEU A 150 -6.04 -10.72 -28.97
CA LEU A 150 -5.60 -9.88 -27.86
C LEU A 150 -5.83 -10.61 -26.55
N LEU A 151 -4.80 -10.57 -25.68
CA LEU A 151 -4.93 -10.97 -24.28
C LEU A 151 -5.53 -9.81 -23.47
N SER A 152 -6.24 -10.13 -22.40
CA SER A 152 -6.80 -9.10 -21.52
C SER A 152 -5.68 -8.24 -20.93
N TYR A 153 -5.88 -6.92 -20.88
CA TYR A 153 -4.99 -6.03 -20.17
C TYR A 153 -5.29 -5.94 -18.65
N GLY A 154 -6.33 -6.65 -18.20
CA GLY A 154 -6.74 -6.66 -16.81
C GLY A 154 -7.41 -5.35 -16.38
N ARG A 155 -7.16 -4.96 -15.13
CA ARG A 155 -7.57 -3.67 -14.59
C ARG A 155 -6.44 -2.66 -14.79
N PRO A 156 -6.69 -1.48 -15.34
CA PRO A 156 -5.69 -0.42 -15.38
C PRO A 156 -5.63 0.31 -14.03
N PHE A 157 -4.53 1.03 -13.77
CA PHE A 157 -4.38 1.92 -12.62
C PHE A 157 -4.16 3.37 -13.08
N ARG A 158 -4.38 4.33 -12.18
CA ARG A 158 -4.19 5.76 -12.42
C ARG A 158 -3.03 6.27 -11.56
N PRO A 159 -1.90 6.67 -12.18
CA PRO A 159 -0.77 7.25 -11.46
C PRO A 159 -1.20 8.47 -10.64
N GLY A 160 -0.65 8.61 -9.42
CA GLY A 160 -0.98 9.69 -8.49
C GLY A 160 -2.36 9.59 -7.81
N VAL A 161 -3.20 8.63 -8.20
CA VAL A 161 -4.52 8.36 -7.58
C VAL A 161 -4.52 7.00 -6.91
N ASP A 162 -4.06 5.98 -7.64
CA ASP A 162 -3.97 4.62 -7.12
C ASP A 162 -2.61 4.40 -6.42
N SER A 163 -2.58 3.50 -5.45
CA SER A 163 -1.37 3.18 -4.68
C SER A 163 -0.41 2.25 -5.44
N LEU A 164 0.85 2.13 -4.94
CA LEU A 164 1.80 1.14 -5.44
C LEU A 164 1.24 -0.29 -5.34
N ARG A 165 0.47 -0.59 -4.28
CA ARG A 165 -0.22 -1.89 -4.16
C ARG A 165 -1.15 -2.14 -5.33
N ALA A 166 -1.98 -1.15 -5.69
CA ALA A 166 -2.92 -1.27 -6.80
C ALA A 166 -2.20 -1.47 -8.14
N ALA A 167 -1.10 -0.75 -8.38
CA ALA A 167 -0.28 -0.93 -9.58
C ALA A 167 0.35 -2.34 -9.62
N LEU A 168 0.85 -2.83 -8.48
CA LEU A 168 1.41 -4.18 -8.37
C LEU A 168 0.34 -5.26 -8.63
N ASP A 169 -0.84 -5.14 -8.02
CA ASP A 169 -1.96 -6.06 -8.25
C ASP A 169 -2.35 -6.09 -9.74
N CYS A 170 -2.38 -4.94 -10.41
CA CYS A 170 -2.65 -4.86 -11.85
C CYS A 170 -1.60 -5.63 -12.67
N ALA A 171 -0.32 -5.51 -12.34
CA ALA A 171 0.76 -6.20 -13.02
C ALA A 171 0.77 -7.71 -12.75
N VAL A 172 0.55 -8.13 -11.50
CA VAL A 172 0.51 -9.55 -11.09
C VAL A 172 -0.66 -10.29 -11.73
N LEU A 173 -1.82 -9.65 -11.83
CA LEU A 173 -3.02 -10.24 -12.44
C LEU A 173 -3.04 -10.13 -13.97
N SER A 174 -2.13 -9.36 -14.56
CA SER A 174 -1.97 -9.28 -16.02
C SER A 174 -1.27 -10.53 -16.55
N PRO A 175 -1.74 -11.14 -17.66
CA PRO A 175 -1.09 -12.31 -18.26
C PRO A 175 0.31 -12.01 -18.80
N THR A 176 0.68 -10.74 -18.94
CA THR A 176 1.98 -10.29 -19.42
C THR A 176 2.95 -9.89 -18.33
N GLY A 177 2.48 -9.78 -17.08
CA GLY A 177 3.27 -9.21 -15.99
C GLY A 177 3.47 -7.69 -16.08
N TRP A 178 2.69 -7.00 -16.92
CA TRP A 178 2.71 -5.56 -17.08
C TRP A 178 1.39 -4.94 -16.64
N ALA A 179 1.46 -3.81 -15.94
CA ALA A 179 0.29 -3.00 -15.60
C ALA A 179 0.11 -1.88 -16.63
N VAL A 180 -1.13 -1.54 -16.92
CA VAL A 180 -1.52 -0.45 -17.80
C VAL A 180 -1.90 0.77 -16.98
N ALA A 181 -1.22 1.88 -17.22
CA ALA A 181 -1.52 3.17 -16.62
C ALA A 181 -2.46 3.96 -17.54
N VAL A 182 -3.49 4.57 -16.94
CA VAL A 182 -4.48 5.40 -17.67
C VAL A 182 -4.72 6.72 -16.95
N ASP A 183 -5.15 7.72 -17.72
CA ASP A 183 -5.63 9.00 -17.19
C ASP A 183 -7.10 8.92 -16.70
N ALA A 184 -7.67 10.07 -16.35
CA ALA A 184 -9.06 10.19 -15.91
C ALA A 184 -10.07 9.85 -17.00
N ASP A 185 -9.72 10.00 -18.29
CA ASP A 185 -10.54 9.69 -19.45
C ASP A 185 -10.40 8.22 -19.89
N GLY A 186 -9.54 7.44 -19.23
CA GLY A 186 -9.24 6.04 -19.54
C GLY A 186 -8.27 5.87 -20.71
N LYS A 187 -7.53 6.92 -21.10
CA LYS A 187 -6.51 6.84 -22.14
C LYS A 187 -5.18 6.36 -21.54
N VAL A 188 -4.46 5.56 -22.29
CA VAL A 188 -3.17 5.01 -21.86
C VAL A 188 -2.14 6.13 -21.71
N THR A 189 -1.55 6.24 -20.52
CA THR A 189 -0.41 7.12 -20.24
C THR A 189 0.92 6.38 -20.30
N GLY A 190 0.89 5.06 -20.23
CA GLY A 190 2.05 4.19 -20.34
C GLY A 190 1.79 2.80 -19.76
N VAL A 191 2.84 2.02 -19.68
CA VAL A 191 2.85 0.69 -19.08
C VAL A 191 4.04 0.55 -18.16
N VAL A 192 3.94 -0.34 -17.17
CA VAL A 192 5.01 -0.59 -16.20
C VAL A 192 5.11 -2.08 -15.90
N SER A 193 6.35 -2.60 -15.80
CA SER A 193 6.59 -4.00 -15.47
C SER A 193 6.54 -4.27 -13.97
N GLN A 194 6.29 -5.54 -13.58
CA GLN A 194 6.44 -5.97 -12.19
C GLN A 194 7.84 -5.67 -11.63
N GLN A 195 8.88 -5.77 -12.46
CA GLN A 195 10.26 -5.50 -12.04
C GLN A 195 10.41 -4.03 -11.65
N THR A 196 9.96 -3.10 -12.49
CA THR A 196 10.03 -1.65 -12.23
C THR A 196 9.22 -1.27 -10.99
N ILE A 197 8.02 -1.86 -10.82
CA ILE A 197 7.23 -1.67 -9.60
C ILE A 197 7.99 -2.19 -8.38
N GLY A 198 8.63 -3.37 -8.48
CA GLY A 198 9.46 -3.94 -7.41
C GLY A 198 10.66 -3.05 -7.05
N GLU A 199 11.24 -2.35 -8.00
CA GLU A 199 12.31 -1.36 -7.76
C GLU A 199 11.78 -0.14 -7.02
N ALA A 200 10.63 0.40 -7.42
CA ALA A 200 9.97 1.49 -6.72
C ALA A 200 9.56 1.11 -5.28
N VAL A 201 9.10 -0.12 -5.08
CA VAL A 201 8.80 -0.65 -3.74
C VAL A 201 10.06 -0.67 -2.87
N ARG A 202 11.20 -1.11 -3.39
CA ARG A 202 12.47 -1.10 -2.64
C ARG A 202 12.91 0.32 -2.29
N ALA A 203 12.82 1.26 -3.22
CA ALA A 203 13.14 2.67 -2.99
C ALA A 203 12.26 3.28 -1.90
N ALA A 204 10.95 3.05 -1.93
CA ALA A 204 10.00 3.51 -0.93
C ALA A 204 10.29 2.95 0.49
N HIS A 205 10.86 1.74 0.60
CA HIS A 205 11.29 1.19 1.89
C HIS A 205 12.52 1.90 2.43
N THR A 206 13.48 2.25 1.58
CA THR A 206 14.72 2.91 2.00
C THR A 206 14.48 4.36 2.46
N GLU A 207 13.57 5.08 1.83
CA GLU A 207 13.20 6.45 2.22
C GLU A 207 12.42 6.52 3.54
N ALA A 208 11.76 5.44 3.95
CA ALA A 208 10.93 5.40 5.14
C ALA A 208 11.64 4.83 6.38
N GLU A 209 12.87 4.37 6.28
CA GLU A 209 13.72 4.08 7.44
C GLU A 209 14.30 5.40 7.97
N PRO A 210 13.86 5.89 9.17
CA PRO A 210 14.54 7.01 9.79
C PRO A 210 15.98 6.57 10.08
N ASP A 211 16.93 7.44 9.74
CA ASP A 211 18.34 7.32 10.14
C ASP A 211 18.41 7.10 11.67
N THR A 212 18.41 5.85 12.08
CA THR A 212 18.65 5.47 13.48
C THR A 212 20.14 5.67 13.73
N ALA A 213 20.51 6.93 14.02
CA ALA A 213 21.79 7.19 14.66
C ALA A 213 21.91 6.26 15.88
N PRO A 214 23.03 5.53 16.03
CA PRO A 214 23.23 4.69 17.19
C PRO A 214 23.09 5.54 18.45
N ALA A 215 22.30 5.04 19.41
CA ALA A 215 22.18 5.67 20.72
C ALA A 215 23.60 5.88 21.29
N PRO A 216 23.91 7.07 21.86
CA PRO A 216 25.21 7.30 22.46
C PRO A 216 25.41 6.27 23.57
N ASP A 217 26.54 5.57 23.51
CA ASP A 217 26.97 4.60 24.51
C ASP A 217 26.75 5.16 25.92
N ALA A 218 25.93 4.47 26.68
CA ALA A 218 25.79 4.75 28.13
C ALA A 218 27.16 4.49 28.76
N ASP A 219 27.79 5.57 29.22
CA ASP A 219 29.04 5.57 29.99
C ASP A 219 28.92 4.66 31.22
N PRO A 220 29.69 3.57 31.34
CA PRO A 220 29.70 2.70 32.53
C PRO A 220 30.68 3.25 33.61
N GLY A 221 30.54 4.52 33.99
CA GLY A 221 31.47 5.17 34.90
C GLY A 221 30.81 5.94 36.00
N SER A 222 30.19 5.27 36.96
CA SER A 222 29.92 5.85 38.28
C SER A 222 29.72 4.77 39.36
N GLU A 223 30.69 3.89 39.47
CA GLU A 223 30.95 3.18 40.70
C GLU A 223 32.15 3.85 41.40
N ALA A 224 31.91 4.67 42.37
CA ALA A 224 32.92 4.94 43.40
C ALA A 224 32.29 5.55 44.66
N THR A 225 32.65 4.93 45.74
CA THR A 225 32.66 5.40 47.13
C THR A 225 31.38 5.23 47.94
N ARG A 226 31.27 4.04 48.52
CA ARG A 226 30.78 3.92 49.91
C ARG A 226 31.96 3.78 50.84
N GLY A 227 32.24 4.84 51.55
CA GLY A 227 33.13 4.83 52.68
C GLY A 227 32.54 4.04 53.85
N GLU A 228 33.33 3.16 54.37
CA GLU A 228 33.22 2.55 55.68
C GLU A 228 33.31 3.63 56.74
N ASP A 229 32.55 3.45 57.83
CA ASP A 229 32.73 3.83 59.21
C ASP A 229 31.33 3.89 59.86
N GLU A 230 31.02 3.41 61.03
CA GLU A 230 31.74 3.05 62.22
C GLU A 230 30.74 2.34 63.16
N LYS A 231 31.16 1.32 63.69
CA LYS A 231 31.07 0.66 65.00
C LYS A 231 30.57 1.53 66.16
N ALA A 232 29.70 0.98 66.97
CA ALA A 232 29.70 0.91 68.41
C ALA A 232 28.38 1.31 69.11
N ALA A 233 28.02 0.41 69.96
CA ALA A 233 27.48 0.55 71.32
C ALA A 233 25.97 0.82 71.50
N GLY A 234 25.38 -0.13 72.25
CA GLY A 234 24.15 0.02 73.02
C GLY A 234 23.37 -1.24 73.13
#